data_ac1f31c7faa8b233e3d02106c4d94e42
#
_entry.id   ac1f31c7faa8b233e3d02106c4d94e42
#
_cell.length_a   1.000
_cell.length_b   1.000
_cell.length_c   1.000
_cell.angle_alpha   90.00
_cell.angle_beta   90.00
_cell.angle_gamma   90.00
#
_symmetry.space_group_name_H-M   'P 1'
#
loop_
_entity.id
_entity.type
_entity.pdbx_description
1 polymer ?
#
loop_
_entity_poly.entity_id
_entity_poly.type
_entity_poly.pdbx_seq_one_letter_code
_entity_poly.pdbx_strand_id
1 'polypeptide(L)'
;MAASTGKMSDVDVINADVHKFDNFVWYDASSDFERVDDTTFAISTSASGVLGIDYTYESGDNKADIYVDGELFESPTVTFDYDFSQRHILVVSDDCTVKNEIKVVFTSKEQADGFKGMCFSWE
;
A
#
# COMPACT_ATOMS: atom_id res chain seq x y z
N MET A 1 -11.18 1.68 14.30
CA MET A 1 -11.11 2.00 12.88
C MET A 1 -11.35 0.74 12.07
N ALA A 2 -12.16 0.81 11.04
CA ALA A 2 -12.57 -0.37 10.29
C ALA A 2 -11.89 -0.38 8.94
N ALA A 3 -11.17 -1.45 8.63
CA ALA A 3 -10.64 -1.69 7.30
C ALA A 3 -11.74 -2.25 6.40
N SER A 4 -11.65 -1.95 5.12
CA SER A 4 -12.55 -2.50 4.11
C SER A 4 -12.03 -3.84 3.61
N THR A 5 -12.95 -4.76 3.31
CA THR A 5 -12.60 -6.03 2.68
C THR A 5 -13.29 -6.14 1.33
N GLY A 6 -12.74 -6.96 0.46
CA GLY A 6 -13.30 -7.16 -0.86
C GLY A 6 -12.53 -8.20 -1.66
N LYS A 7 -12.73 -8.18 -2.97
CA LYS A 7 -12.05 -9.08 -3.90
C LYS A 7 -11.03 -8.31 -4.73
N MET A 8 -9.88 -8.91 -4.98
CA MET A 8 -8.83 -8.28 -5.79
C MET A 8 -9.26 -8.00 -7.22
N SER A 9 -10.27 -8.69 -7.73
CA SER A 9 -10.83 -8.41 -9.05
C SER A 9 -11.43 -7.01 -9.18
N ASP A 10 -11.70 -6.34 -8.06
CA ASP A 10 -12.29 -5.00 -8.05
C ASP A 10 -11.25 -3.89 -8.21
N VAL A 11 -9.96 -4.22 -8.28
CA VAL A 11 -8.88 -3.26 -8.42
C VAL A 11 -7.90 -3.72 -9.51
N ASP A 12 -7.21 -2.75 -10.11
CA ASP A 12 -6.14 -3.04 -11.06
C ASP A 12 -4.84 -3.32 -10.33
N VAL A 13 -4.07 -4.27 -10.83
CA VAL A 13 -2.76 -4.62 -10.29
C VAL A 13 -1.70 -4.40 -11.35
N ILE A 14 -0.65 -3.69 -10.97
CA ILE A 14 0.33 -3.17 -11.93
C ILE A 14 1.37 -4.21 -12.33
N ASN A 15 1.91 -4.96 -11.37
CA ASN A 15 3.13 -5.73 -11.58
C ASN A 15 2.99 -7.22 -11.29
N ALA A 16 1.80 -7.73 -11.09
CA ALA A 16 1.61 -9.14 -10.78
C ALA A 16 0.25 -9.64 -11.22
N ASP A 17 0.17 -10.93 -11.46
CA ASP A 17 -1.10 -11.61 -11.70
C ASP A 17 -1.70 -11.98 -10.35
N VAL A 18 -2.70 -11.21 -9.93
CA VAL A 18 -3.40 -11.44 -8.66
C VAL A 18 -4.83 -11.94 -8.87
N HIS A 19 -5.18 -12.33 -10.07
CA HIS A 19 -6.52 -12.88 -10.36
C HIS A 19 -6.82 -14.13 -9.57
N LYS A 20 -5.78 -14.79 -9.09
CA LYS A 20 -5.90 -15.97 -8.25
C LYS A 20 -6.17 -15.66 -6.78
N PHE A 21 -6.09 -14.39 -6.37
CA PHE A 21 -6.37 -13.99 -5.00
C PHE A 21 -7.81 -13.52 -4.91
N ASP A 22 -8.62 -14.21 -4.12
CA ASP A 22 -10.05 -13.96 -4.04
C ASP A 22 -10.41 -12.87 -3.05
N ASN A 23 -9.59 -12.64 -2.05
CA ASN A 23 -9.93 -11.76 -0.93
C ASN A 23 -8.83 -10.76 -0.64
N PHE A 24 -9.21 -9.61 -0.10
CA PHE A 24 -8.25 -8.66 0.42
C PHE A 24 -8.85 -7.84 1.55
N VAL A 25 -7.98 -7.27 2.38
CA VAL A 25 -8.32 -6.21 3.32
C VAL A 25 -7.63 -4.94 2.86
N TRP A 26 -8.39 -3.84 2.86
CA TRP A 26 -7.89 -2.54 2.43
C TRP A 26 -7.77 -1.61 3.63
N TYR A 27 -6.60 -0.98 3.77
CA TYR A 27 -6.34 0.05 4.77
C TYR A 27 -6.18 1.37 4.05
N ASP A 28 -7.15 2.27 4.24
CA ASP A 28 -7.20 3.55 3.55
C ASP A 28 -6.24 4.56 4.17
N ALA A 29 -5.51 5.30 3.34
CA ALA A 29 -4.52 6.25 3.80
C ALA A 29 -5.13 7.36 4.65
N SER A 30 -6.35 7.80 4.34
CA SER A 30 -6.96 8.94 5.02
C SER A 30 -7.80 8.54 6.24
N SER A 31 -8.40 7.34 6.23
CA SER A 31 -9.32 6.94 7.29
C SER A 31 -8.73 5.90 8.24
N ASP A 32 -7.78 5.08 7.79
CA ASP A 32 -7.22 4.00 8.59
C ASP A 32 -5.80 4.32 9.08
N PHE A 33 -4.99 4.96 8.25
CA PHE A 33 -3.64 5.38 8.66
C PHE A 33 -3.68 6.71 9.39
N GLU A 34 -2.75 6.89 10.32
CA GLU A 34 -2.45 8.19 10.91
C GLU A 34 -1.30 8.83 10.13
N ARG A 35 -1.46 10.07 9.69
CA ARG A 35 -0.37 10.83 9.10
C ARG A 35 0.44 11.45 10.22
N VAL A 36 1.61 10.88 10.47
CA VAL A 36 2.47 11.27 11.60
C VAL A 36 3.20 12.58 11.32
N ASP A 37 3.63 12.75 10.07
CA ASP A 37 4.25 14.00 9.59
C ASP A 37 4.04 14.11 8.07
N ASP A 38 4.72 15.07 7.43
CA ASP A 38 4.51 15.36 6.00
C ASP A 38 4.80 14.17 5.09
N THR A 39 5.65 13.23 5.51
CA THR A 39 6.09 12.12 4.67
C THR A 39 5.78 10.75 5.25
N THR A 40 5.19 10.66 6.45
CA THR A 40 5.07 9.40 7.18
C THR A 40 3.64 9.08 7.55
N PHE A 41 3.23 7.85 7.24
CA PHE A 41 1.94 7.28 7.67
C PHE A 41 2.19 6.05 8.51
N ALA A 42 1.33 5.83 9.51
CA ALA A 42 1.42 4.66 10.38
C ALA A 42 0.04 4.11 10.71
N ILE A 43 -0.04 2.80 10.87
CA ILE A 43 -1.25 2.12 11.32
C ILE A 43 -0.87 0.98 12.26
N SER A 44 -1.59 0.86 13.37
CA SER A 44 -1.48 -0.28 14.26
C SER A 44 -2.46 -1.35 13.81
N THR A 45 -1.94 -2.48 13.38
CA THR A 45 -2.77 -3.57 12.88
C THR A 45 -1.99 -4.88 12.91
N SER A 46 -2.70 -5.99 12.77
CA SER A 46 -2.09 -7.27 12.45
C SER A 46 -2.74 -7.81 11.18
N ALA A 47 -1.92 -8.25 10.24
CA ALA A 47 -2.37 -8.73 8.94
C ALA A 47 -1.30 -9.60 8.30
N SER A 48 -1.70 -10.44 7.37
CA SER A 48 -0.76 -11.26 6.61
C SER A 48 -1.29 -11.53 5.22
N GLY A 49 -0.38 -11.79 4.29
CA GLY A 49 -0.71 -12.12 2.92
C GLY A 49 0.15 -11.40 1.92
N VAL A 50 -0.35 -11.26 0.71
CA VAL A 50 0.30 -10.49 -0.36
C VAL A 50 0.13 -9.01 -0.06
N LEU A 51 1.23 -8.30 0.09
CA LEU A 51 1.20 -6.87 0.39
C LEU A 51 1.17 -6.07 -0.89
N GLY A 52 0.18 -5.20 -1.01
CA GLY A 52 0.08 -4.24 -2.11
C GLY A 52 -0.04 -2.81 -1.61
N ILE A 53 0.45 -1.88 -2.39
CA ILE A 53 0.36 -0.45 -2.08
C ILE A 53 -0.25 0.29 -3.26
N ASP A 54 -1.08 1.27 -2.97
CA ASP A 54 -1.67 2.15 -3.96
C ASP A 54 -1.26 3.59 -3.64
N TYR A 55 -0.50 4.20 -4.55
CA TYR A 55 -0.26 5.62 -4.48
C TYR A 55 -0.23 6.21 -5.88
N THR A 56 -0.84 7.38 -5.99
CA THR A 56 -0.99 8.08 -7.26
C THR A 56 -0.04 9.26 -7.29
N TYR A 57 1.03 9.09 -8.02
CA TYR A 57 1.95 10.18 -8.30
C TYR A 57 1.99 10.35 -9.81
N GLU A 58 1.87 11.57 -10.27
CA GLU A 58 1.57 11.85 -11.67
C GLU A 58 2.63 11.34 -12.63
N SER A 59 3.89 11.41 -12.26
CA SER A 59 4.98 10.95 -13.10
C SER A 59 6.26 10.83 -12.32
N GLY A 60 7.26 10.15 -12.92
CA GLY A 60 8.57 10.00 -12.32
C GLY A 60 8.66 8.83 -11.35
N ASP A 61 9.76 8.77 -10.64
CA ASP A 61 10.05 7.68 -9.71
C ASP A 61 9.50 7.99 -8.34
N ASN A 62 8.70 7.07 -7.81
CA ASN A 62 8.09 7.17 -6.50
C ASN A 62 8.64 6.07 -5.61
N LYS A 63 9.20 6.45 -4.47
CA LYS A 63 9.76 5.50 -3.52
C LYS A 63 9.04 5.62 -2.18
N ALA A 64 8.70 4.47 -1.62
CA ALA A 64 8.17 4.36 -0.27
C ALA A 64 8.99 3.37 0.50
N ASP A 65 9.42 3.74 1.71
CA ASP A 65 10.05 2.81 2.63
C ASP A 65 8.98 2.24 3.55
N ILE A 66 8.78 0.94 3.50
CA ILE A 66 7.77 0.25 4.28
C ILE A 66 8.42 -0.45 5.46
N TYR A 67 8.01 -0.06 6.65
CA TYR A 67 8.49 -0.66 7.91
C TYR A 67 7.39 -1.55 8.48
N VAL A 68 7.77 -2.76 8.86
CA VAL A 68 6.87 -3.72 9.50
C VAL A 68 7.42 -4.01 10.89
N ASP A 69 6.61 -3.74 11.91
CA ASP A 69 6.97 -3.97 13.31
C ASP A 69 8.31 -3.31 13.68
N GLY A 70 8.56 -2.11 13.14
CA GLY A 70 9.73 -1.31 13.45
C GLY A 70 10.96 -1.58 12.58
N GLU A 71 10.91 -2.55 11.68
CA GLU A 71 12.03 -2.89 10.81
C GLU A 71 11.71 -2.59 9.36
N LEU A 72 12.70 -2.10 8.61
CA LEU A 72 12.54 -1.88 7.18
C LEU A 72 12.27 -3.21 6.49
N PHE A 73 11.13 -3.30 5.82
CA PHE A 73 10.69 -4.51 5.15
C PHE A 73 11.00 -4.47 3.65
N GLU A 74 10.52 -3.43 2.97
CA GLU A 74 10.72 -3.23 1.53
C GLU A 74 10.74 -1.75 1.21
N SER A 75 11.42 -1.40 0.11
CA SER A 75 11.48 -0.02 -0.40
C SER A 75 11.12 -0.02 -1.88
N PRO A 76 9.85 -0.24 -2.21
CA PRO A 76 9.44 -0.28 -3.61
C PRO A 76 9.63 1.08 -4.29
N THR A 77 10.11 1.04 -5.53
CA THR A 77 10.21 2.21 -6.38
C THR A 77 9.37 1.96 -7.62
N VAL A 78 8.48 2.87 -7.92
CA VAL A 78 7.58 2.74 -9.07
C VAL A 78 7.63 4.01 -9.90
N THR A 79 7.74 3.84 -11.21
CA THR A 79 7.57 4.93 -12.16
C THR A 79 6.17 4.83 -12.72
N PHE A 80 5.37 5.85 -12.48
CA PHE A 80 4.01 5.90 -13.00
C PHE A 80 3.91 6.88 -14.15
N ASP A 81 3.19 6.43 -15.18
CA ASP A 81 2.78 7.26 -16.31
C ASP A 81 1.41 6.74 -16.75
N TYR A 82 0.49 6.71 -15.80
CA TYR A 82 -0.85 6.14 -15.97
C TYR A 82 -1.92 7.20 -15.82
N ASP A 83 -3.12 6.89 -16.30
CA ASP A 83 -4.32 7.61 -15.93
C ASP A 83 -4.73 7.21 -14.52
N PHE A 84 -4.62 8.12 -13.56
CA PHE A 84 -4.91 7.86 -12.16
C PHE A 84 -6.38 8.03 -11.80
N SER A 85 -7.27 8.02 -12.78
CA SER A 85 -8.70 7.97 -12.49
C SER A 85 -9.13 6.64 -11.89
N GLN A 86 -8.27 5.61 -11.99
CA GLN A 86 -8.52 4.27 -11.47
C GLN A 86 -7.54 3.94 -10.36
N ARG A 87 -7.91 2.95 -9.54
CA ARG A 87 -7.02 2.43 -8.51
C ARG A 87 -6.03 1.44 -9.12
N HIS A 88 -4.76 1.64 -8.81
CA HIS A 88 -3.69 0.75 -9.25
C HIS A 88 -2.92 0.24 -8.04
N ILE A 89 -2.84 -1.08 -7.90
CA ILE A 89 -2.14 -1.73 -6.79
C ILE A 89 -0.79 -2.24 -7.29
N LEU A 90 0.28 -1.82 -6.63
CA LEU A 90 1.60 -2.39 -6.82
C LEU A 90 1.81 -3.47 -5.77
N VAL A 91 2.04 -4.70 -6.20
CA VAL A 91 2.40 -5.78 -5.29
C VAL A 91 3.84 -5.59 -4.83
N VAL A 92 4.02 -5.47 -3.52
CA VAL A 92 5.31 -5.24 -2.88
C VAL A 92 5.97 -6.55 -2.51
N SER A 93 5.20 -7.49 -1.96
CA SER A 93 5.71 -8.77 -1.48
C SER A 93 4.62 -9.81 -1.53
N ASP A 94 4.99 -11.03 -1.90
CA ASP A 94 4.07 -12.17 -1.91
C ASP A 94 3.77 -12.70 -0.51
N ASP A 95 4.58 -12.35 0.47
CA ASP A 95 4.43 -12.85 1.83
C ASP A 95 4.89 -11.78 2.83
N CYS A 96 3.93 -11.19 3.50
CA CYS A 96 4.18 -10.18 4.53
C CYS A 96 3.30 -10.47 5.73
N THR A 97 3.90 -10.52 6.91
CA THR A 97 3.17 -10.69 8.16
C THR A 97 3.46 -9.51 9.07
N VAL A 98 2.40 -8.82 9.49
CA VAL A 98 2.47 -7.69 10.41
C VAL A 98 1.82 -8.10 11.71
N LYS A 99 2.52 -7.89 12.83
CA LYS A 99 2.01 -8.20 14.16
C LYS A 99 1.46 -6.98 14.88
N ASN A 100 2.11 -5.83 14.72
CA ASN A 100 1.79 -4.65 15.52
C ASN A 100 1.60 -3.37 14.71
N GLU A 101 2.46 -3.10 13.73
CA GLU A 101 2.47 -1.79 13.08
C GLU A 101 3.04 -1.86 11.67
N ILE A 102 2.43 -1.08 10.77
CA ILE A 102 3.01 -0.73 9.48
C ILE A 102 3.29 0.77 9.49
N LYS A 103 4.47 1.15 9.01
CA LYS A 103 4.81 2.55 8.78
C LYS A 103 5.31 2.70 7.36
N VAL A 104 4.84 3.74 6.67
CA VAL A 104 5.24 4.04 5.29
C VAL A 104 5.83 5.43 5.26
N VAL A 105 7.06 5.55 4.76
CA VAL A 105 7.79 6.81 4.68
C VAL A 105 8.09 7.13 3.22
N PHE A 106 7.61 8.28 2.78
CA PHE A 106 7.84 8.75 1.41
C PHE A 106 9.02 9.72 1.37
N THR A 107 9.54 10.00 0.16
CA THR A 107 10.71 10.86 0.00
C THR A 107 10.36 12.34 0.01
N SER A 108 9.10 12.69 -0.25
CA SER A 108 8.64 14.08 -0.26
C SER A 108 7.18 14.16 0.17
N LYS A 109 6.76 15.37 0.52
CA LYS A 109 5.36 15.64 0.85
C LYS A 109 4.43 15.35 -0.34
N GLU A 110 4.85 15.72 -1.55
CA GLU A 110 4.05 15.49 -2.74
C GLU A 110 3.78 14.01 -2.98
N GLN A 111 4.80 13.17 -2.80
CA GLN A 111 4.63 11.72 -2.91
C GLN A 111 3.72 11.19 -1.80
N ALA A 112 3.90 11.67 -0.58
CA ALA A 112 3.04 11.27 0.54
C ALA A 112 1.59 11.66 0.31
N ASP A 113 1.34 12.82 -0.30
CA ASP A 113 -0.02 13.28 -0.62
C ASP A 113 -0.71 12.34 -1.62
N GLY A 114 0.06 11.60 -2.41
CA GLY A 114 -0.48 10.65 -3.39
C GLY A 114 -0.76 9.26 -2.83
N PHE A 115 -0.45 9.00 -1.57
CA PHE A 115 -0.68 7.70 -0.95
C PHE A 115 -2.18 7.46 -0.77
N LYS A 116 -2.68 6.36 -1.30
CA LYS A 116 -4.10 5.97 -1.22
C LYS A 116 -4.37 4.90 -0.17
N GLY A 117 -3.41 4.03 0.07
CA GLY A 117 -3.55 2.98 1.05
C GLY A 117 -2.76 1.73 0.72
N MET A 118 -2.99 0.70 1.50
CA MET A 118 -2.34 -0.60 1.36
C MET A 118 -3.36 -1.72 1.49
N CYS A 119 -3.03 -2.87 0.93
CA CYS A 119 -3.88 -4.04 1.08
C CYS A 119 -3.04 -5.29 1.37
N PHE A 120 -3.69 -6.25 1.99
CA PHE A 120 -3.22 -7.62 2.10
C PHE A 120 -4.24 -8.51 1.42
N SER A 121 -3.77 -9.41 0.58
CA SER A 121 -4.66 -10.31 -0.17
C SER A 121 -4.27 -11.77 0.05
N TRP A 122 -5.24 -12.66 -0.15
CA TRP A 122 -5.06 -14.10 0.04
C TRP A 122 -6.10 -14.85 -0.79
N GLU A 123 -5.86 -16.13 -1.00
CA GLU A 123 -6.80 -17.03 -1.68
C GLU A 123 -7.98 -17.41 -0.81
#